data_9a25aa8e94f31cfc600d1450e0437488
#
_entry.id   9a25aa8e94f31cfc600d1450e0437488
#
_cell.length_a   1.000
_cell.length_b   1.000
_cell.length_c   1.000
_cell.angle_alpha   90.00
_cell.angle_beta   90.00
_cell.angle_gamma   90.00
#
_symmetry.space_group_name_H-M   'P 1'
#
loop_
_entity.id
_entity.type
_entity.pdbx_description
1 polymer ?
#
loop_
_entity_poly.entity_id
_entity_poly.type
_entity_poly.pdbx_seq_one_letter_code
_entity_poly.pdbx_strand_id
1 'polypeptide(L)'
;MDITQLLAFSVKNKASDLHLSAGLPPMIRVHGDVRRINVDALDHKTVHAMVYDIMSDAQRKTYEEFLEVDFSFEIEGLARFRVNAFNQNRGAAAVFRTIPSKILTLEQLNAPKIFGDLALKPRGLVLVTGPTGSGKSTTLAAMVNYLNESEYGHILTVEDPIEFVHESKKCLINQREVGPMTLSFAAALKLSLIHISEPTRRRG
;
A
#
# COMPACT_ATOMS: atom_id res chain seq x y z
N MET A 1 12.63 22.64 5.16
CA MET A 1 11.54 21.90 4.47
C MET A 1 11.47 20.54 5.13
N ASP A 2 10.29 20.11 5.59
CA ASP A 2 10.10 18.80 6.20
C ASP A 2 9.59 17.76 5.19
N ILE A 3 9.54 16.51 5.59
CA ILE A 3 9.12 15.41 4.72
C ILE A 3 7.65 15.55 4.31
N THR A 4 6.77 16.05 5.18
CA THR A 4 5.35 16.24 4.89
C THR A 4 5.13 17.25 3.78
N GLN A 5 5.90 18.34 3.77
CA GLN A 5 5.85 19.35 2.71
C GLN A 5 6.28 18.78 1.34
N LEU A 6 7.35 17.95 1.32
CA LEU A 6 7.81 17.29 0.10
C LEU A 6 6.79 16.26 -0.43
N LEU A 7 6.18 15.50 0.46
CA LEU A 7 5.13 14.54 0.09
C LEU A 7 3.87 15.25 -0.40
N ALA A 8 3.44 16.34 0.26
CA ALA A 8 2.32 17.14 -0.21
C ALA A 8 2.59 17.76 -1.60
N PHE A 9 3.81 18.23 -1.83
CA PHE A 9 4.23 18.72 -3.14
C PHE A 9 4.19 17.60 -4.20
N SER A 10 4.67 16.41 -3.87
CA SER A 10 4.63 15.24 -4.74
C SER A 10 3.19 14.86 -5.15
N VAL A 11 2.28 14.75 -4.17
CA VAL A 11 0.86 14.48 -4.42
C VAL A 11 0.19 15.54 -5.26
N LYS A 12 0.44 16.83 -4.96
CA LYS A 12 -0.10 17.97 -5.73
C LYS A 12 0.33 17.93 -7.21
N ASN A 13 1.55 17.47 -7.47
CA ASN A 13 2.08 17.33 -8.83
C ASN A 13 1.75 15.98 -9.49
N LYS A 14 0.89 15.16 -8.87
CA LYS A 14 0.50 13.82 -9.36
C LYS A 14 1.71 12.91 -9.62
N ALA A 15 2.76 13.06 -8.80
CA ALA A 15 3.93 12.22 -8.90
C ALA A 15 3.63 10.81 -8.38
N SER A 16 4.14 9.81 -9.05
CA SER A 16 4.08 8.42 -8.59
C SER A 16 5.05 8.15 -7.45
N ASP A 17 6.22 8.78 -7.51
CA ASP A 17 7.28 8.56 -6.52
C ASP A 17 7.96 9.90 -6.16
N LEU A 18 8.35 10.05 -4.88
CA LEU A 18 9.32 11.02 -4.40
C LEU A 18 10.62 10.28 -4.06
N HIS A 19 11.74 10.79 -4.52
CA HIS A 19 13.06 10.25 -4.26
C HIS A 19 13.85 11.24 -3.42
N LEU A 20 14.34 10.78 -2.28
CA LEU A 20 15.34 11.46 -1.47
C LEU A 20 16.67 10.71 -1.56
N SER A 21 17.76 11.42 -1.78
CA SER A 21 19.10 10.84 -1.85
C SER A 21 20.11 11.85 -1.35
N ALA A 22 20.90 11.46 -0.37
CA ALA A 22 21.95 12.32 0.18
C ALA A 22 22.87 12.89 -0.92
N GLY A 23 23.16 14.17 -0.83
CA GLY A 23 23.99 14.91 -1.79
C GLY A 23 23.25 15.41 -3.04
N LEU A 24 21.93 15.20 -3.13
CA LEU A 24 21.10 15.60 -4.26
C LEU A 24 19.85 16.36 -3.81
N PRO A 25 19.31 17.27 -4.65
CA PRO A 25 17.97 17.79 -4.45
C PRO A 25 16.93 16.67 -4.49
N PRO A 26 15.82 16.75 -3.73
CA PRO A 26 14.70 15.85 -3.88
C PRO A 26 14.22 15.77 -5.32
N MET A 27 13.74 14.61 -5.74
CA MET A 27 13.24 14.40 -7.10
C MET A 27 11.87 13.74 -7.03
N ILE A 28 11.01 14.07 -8.00
CA ILE A 28 9.70 13.44 -8.18
C ILE A 28 9.64 12.73 -9.53
N ARG A 29 8.91 11.60 -9.57
CA ARG A 29 8.60 10.91 -10.82
C ARG A 29 7.20 11.30 -11.28
N VAL A 30 7.12 11.93 -12.45
CA VAL A 30 5.85 12.34 -13.07
C VAL A 30 5.80 11.78 -14.49
N HIS A 31 4.78 10.99 -14.79
CA HIS A 31 4.60 10.31 -16.10
C HIS A 31 5.83 9.47 -16.53
N GLY A 32 6.53 8.87 -15.57
CA GLY A 32 7.73 8.08 -15.82
C GLY A 32 9.05 8.86 -15.73
N ASP A 33 9.04 10.16 -15.94
CA ASP A 33 10.22 11.01 -15.89
C ASP A 33 10.57 11.40 -14.46
N VAL A 34 11.86 11.29 -14.09
CA VAL A 34 12.38 11.77 -12.81
C VAL A 34 12.87 13.21 -12.96
N ARG A 35 12.28 14.13 -12.19
CA ARG A 35 12.57 15.57 -12.24
C ARG A 35 13.01 16.09 -10.89
N ARG A 36 14.01 16.96 -10.86
CA ARG A 36 14.46 17.63 -9.63
C ARG A 36 13.43 18.64 -9.15
N ILE A 37 13.22 18.70 -7.84
CA ILE A 37 12.53 19.83 -7.21
C ILE A 37 13.55 20.96 -7.07
N ASN A 38 13.10 22.19 -7.31
CA ASN A 38 13.98 23.38 -7.23
C ASN A 38 14.19 23.80 -5.77
N VAL A 39 14.96 23.00 -5.05
CA VAL A 39 15.43 23.24 -3.68
C VAL A 39 16.89 22.79 -3.57
N ASP A 40 17.56 23.17 -2.49
CA ASP A 40 18.94 22.78 -2.25
C ASP A 40 19.10 21.27 -2.10
N ALA A 41 20.32 20.77 -2.38
CA ALA A 41 20.67 19.39 -2.14
C ALA A 41 20.60 19.07 -0.65
N LEU A 42 20.03 17.92 -0.31
CA LEU A 42 19.93 17.45 1.06
C LEU A 42 21.20 16.66 1.45
N ASP A 43 21.76 16.96 2.60
CA ASP A 43 22.86 16.17 3.13
C ASP A 43 22.38 14.83 3.74
N HIS A 44 23.31 13.96 4.09
CA HIS A 44 23.01 12.66 4.71
C HIS A 44 22.19 12.81 6.01
N LYS A 45 22.56 13.75 6.87
CA LYS A 45 21.89 13.95 8.16
C LYS A 45 20.45 14.36 7.99
N THR A 46 20.20 15.26 7.06
CA THR A 46 18.85 15.76 6.75
C THR A 46 17.98 14.65 6.17
N VAL A 47 18.47 13.89 5.18
CA VAL A 47 17.71 12.75 4.62
C VAL A 47 17.44 11.69 5.67
N HIS A 48 18.46 11.33 6.48
CA HIS A 48 18.30 10.37 7.56
C HIS A 48 17.25 10.82 8.58
N ALA A 49 17.31 12.07 9.04
CA ALA A 49 16.33 12.61 9.99
C ALA A 49 14.91 12.57 9.42
N MET A 50 14.69 13.03 8.18
CA MET A 50 13.39 13.01 7.52
C MET A 50 12.80 11.61 7.42
N VAL A 51 13.61 10.62 7.12
CA VAL A 51 13.18 9.22 7.01
C VAL A 51 12.93 8.62 8.39
N TYR A 52 13.77 8.94 9.36
CA TYR A 52 13.68 8.46 10.73
C TYR A 52 12.43 8.98 11.45
N ASP A 53 12.02 10.22 11.17
CA ASP A 53 10.85 10.87 11.78
C ASP A 53 9.52 10.15 11.47
N ILE A 54 9.45 9.46 10.33
CA ILE A 54 8.25 8.73 9.91
C ILE A 54 8.28 7.24 10.26
N MET A 55 9.38 6.74 10.86
CA MET A 55 9.54 5.35 11.26
C MET A 55 9.05 5.10 12.68
N SER A 56 8.39 3.97 12.89
CA SER A 56 8.16 3.40 14.21
C SER A 56 9.47 2.89 14.82
N ASP A 57 9.51 2.68 16.14
CA ASP A 57 10.71 2.18 16.82
C ASP A 57 11.18 0.82 16.30
N ALA A 58 10.26 -0.06 15.92
CA ALA A 58 10.58 -1.34 15.30
C ALA A 58 11.25 -1.16 13.92
N GLN A 59 10.72 -0.23 13.10
CA GLN A 59 11.28 0.07 11.78
C GLN A 59 12.65 0.74 11.88
N ARG A 60 12.85 1.64 12.87
CA ARG A 60 14.15 2.25 13.17
C ARG A 60 15.20 1.19 13.50
N LYS A 61 14.83 0.25 14.40
CA LYS A 61 15.72 -0.87 14.76
C LYS A 61 16.08 -1.73 13.53
N THR A 62 15.11 -2.06 12.68
CA THR A 62 15.34 -2.80 11.44
C THR A 62 16.28 -2.02 10.50
N TYR A 63 16.05 -0.72 10.33
CA TYR A 63 16.88 0.13 9.48
C TYR A 63 18.32 0.26 9.99
N GLU A 64 18.52 0.33 11.30
CA GLU A 64 19.86 0.36 11.92
C GLU A 64 20.60 -0.98 11.76
N GLU A 65 19.87 -2.10 11.86
CA GLU A 65 20.46 -3.45 11.80
C GLU A 65 20.77 -3.88 10.35
N PHE A 66 19.83 -3.64 9.42
CA PHE A 66 19.90 -4.14 8.04
C PHE A 66 20.27 -3.08 7.02
N LEU A 67 20.35 -1.81 7.40
CA LEU A 67 20.64 -0.65 6.56
C LEU A 67 19.60 -0.40 5.46
N GLU A 68 18.48 -1.09 5.54
CA GLU A 68 17.31 -0.94 4.66
C GLU A 68 16.02 -1.35 5.37
N VAL A 69 14.91 -0.73 4.98
CA VAL A 69 13.58 -1.10 5.47
C VAL A 69 12.51 -0.69 4.46
N ASP A 70 11.52 -1.57 4.27
CA ASP A 70 10.32 -1.30 3.47
C ASP A 70 9.11 -1.24 4.42
N PHE A 71 8.32 -0.18 4.32
CA PHE A 71 7.14 0.02 5.17
C PHE A 71 6.14 0.94 4.50
N SER A 72 4.94 1.01 5.06
CA SER A 72 3.94 1.98 4.64
C SER A 72 3.52 2.87 5.80
N PHE A 73 3.13 4.11 5.49
CA PHE A 73 2.53 5.04 6.44
C PHE A 73 1.51 5.93 5.74
N GLU A 74 0.67 6.56 6.53
CA GLU A 74 -0.38 7.43 6.04
C GLU A 74 -0.25 8.82 6.65
N ILE A 75 -0.46 9.84 5.83
CA ILE A 75 -0.66 11.21 6.29
C ILE A 75 -2.14 11.51 6.11
N GLU A 76 -2.84 11.68 7.23
CA GLU A 76 -4.28 11.97 7.24
C GLU A 76 -4.61 13.18 6.36
N GLY A 77 -5.63 13.05 5.51
CA GLY A 77 -6.05 14.08 4.58
C GLY A 77 -5.13 14.30 3.37
N LEU A 78 -4.03 13.55 3.24
CA LEU A 78 -3.11 13.67 2.11
C LEU A 78 -3.06 12.40 1.26
N ALA A 79 -2.40 11.36 1.72
CA ALA A 79 -2.27 10.08 1.03
C ALA A 79 -1.57 9.03 1.92
N ARG A 80 -1.66 7.77 1.49
CA ARG A 80 -0.82 6.68 1.98
C ARG A 80 0.41 6.53 1.10
N PHE A 81 1.54 6.19 1.71
CA PHE A 81 2.82 6.03 1.02
C PHE A 81 3.46 4.69 1.37
N ARG A 82 4.02 4.00 0.37
CA ARG A 82 5.00 2.94 0.57
C ARG A 82 6.39 3.55 0.52
N VAL A 83 7.20 3.23 1.48
CA VAL A 83 8.56 3.76 1.63
C VAL A 83 9.55 2.62 1.58
N ASN A 84 10.52 2.74 0.69
CA ASN A 84 11.73 1.95 0.72
C ASN A 84 12.89 2.88 1.11
N ALA A 85 13.42 2.70 2.32
CA ALA A 85 14.54 3.46 2.85
C ALA A 85 15.78 2.58 2.90
N PHE A 86 16.92 3.10 2.47
CA PHE A 86 18.17 2.35 2.40
C PHE A 86 19.40 3.26 2.47
N ASN A 87 20.55 2.67 2.77
CA ASN A 87 21.82 3.35 2.70
C ASN A 87 22.52 3.07 1.36
N GLN A 88 23.17 4.09 0.80
CA GLN A 88 23.96 4.03 -0.41
C GLN A 88 25.27 4.82 -0.25
N ASN A 89 26.16 4.83 -1.25
CA ASN A 89 27.51 5.38 -1.13
C ASN A 89 27.62 6.84 -0.64
N ARG A 90 26.59 7.68 -0.86
CA ARG A 90 26.55 9.08 -0.37
C ARG A 90 25.86 9.21 0.99
N GLY A 91 25.24 8.15 1.50
CA GLY A 91 24.50 8.12 2.76
C GLY A 91 23.04 7.68 2.56
N ALA A 92 22.15 8.16 3.42
CA ALA A 92 20.74 7.77 3.41
C ALA A 92 20.03 8.12 2.09
N ALA A 93 19.13 7.26 1.70
CA ALA A 93 18.21 7.46 0.57
C ALA A 93 16.85 6.85 0.90
N ALA A 94 15.80 7.38 0.27
CA ALA A 94 14.45 6.80 0.37
C ALA A 94 13.65 7.08 -0.90
N VAL A 95 12.78 6.13 -1.23
CA VAL A 95 11.78 6.26 -2.29
C VAL A 95 10.40 6.14 -1.65
N PHE A 96 9.58 7.14 -1.88
CA PHE A 96 8.20 7.20 -1.41
C PHE A 96 7.27 7.03 -2.59
N ARG A 97 6.57 5.93 -2.65
CA ARG A 97 5.52 5.69 -3.65
C ARG A 97 4.17 6.14 -3.13
N THR A 98 3.52 7.03 -3.84
CA THR A 98 2.16 7.44 -3.51
C THR A 98 1.19 6.31 -3.82
N ILE A 99 0.42 5.88 -2.81
CA ILE A 99 -0.64 4.88 -2.96
C ILE A 99 -1.95 5.63 -3.27
N PRO A 100 -2.65 5.29 -4.37
CA PRO A 100 -3.90 5.94 -4.70
C PRO A 100 -4.95 5.75 -3.60
N SER A 101 -5.54 6.83 -3.12
CA SER A 101 -6.61 6.78 -2.10
C SER A 101 -7.98 6.42 -2.71
N LYS A 102 -8.15 6.61 -4.02
CA LYS A 102 -9.43 6.36 -4.71
C LYS A 102 -9.43 5.02 -5.41
N ILE A 103 -10.33 4.15 -4.98
CA ILE A 103 -10.62 2.88 -5.67
C ILE A 103 -11.54 3.18 -6.83
N LEU A 104 -11.13 2.76 -8.04
CA LEU A 104 -11.97 2.87 -9.23
C LEU A 104 -13.02 1.77 -9.24
N THR A 105 -14.21 2.06 -9.77
CA THR A 105 -15.26 1.04 -9.96
C THR A 105 -14.94 0.16 -11.18
N LEU A 106 -15.59 -1.01 -11.26
CA LEU A 106 -15.46 -1.88 -12.44
C LEU A 106 -15.86 -1.18 -13.74
N GLU A 107 -16.91 -0.31 -13.68
CA GLU A 107 -17.34 0.49 -14.83
C GLU A 107 -16.27 1.51 -15.23
N GLN A 108 -15.69 2.22 -14.27
CA GLN A 108 -14.62 3.19 -14.55
C GLN A 108 -13.35 2.54 -15.16
N LEU A 109 -13.14 1.26 -14.85
CA LEU A 109 -12.06 0.46 -15.45
C LEU A 109 -12.45 -0.13 -16.81
N ASN A 110 -13.67 0.08 -17.29
CA ASN A 110 -14.24 -0.61 -18.46
C ASN A 110 -14.08 -2.14 -18.36
N ALA A 111 -14.16 -2.69 -17.14
CA ALA A 111 -13.96 -4.10 -16.88
C ALA A 111 -15.16 -4.92 -17.43
N PRO A 112 -14.91 -6.12 -17.99
CA PRO A 112 -15.97 -7.03 -18.41
C PRO A 112 -16.91 -7.37 -17.26
N LYS A 113 -18.23 -7.51 -17.53
CA LYS A 113 -19.25 -7.84 -16.52
C LYS A 113 -18.93 -9.09 -15.72
N ILE A 114 -18.22 -10.04 -16.31
CA ILE A 114 -17.81 -11.29 -15.65
C ILE A 114 -17.01 -11.04 -14.35
N PHE A 115 -16.31 -9.90 -14.19
CA PHE A 115 -15.56 -9.60 -12.97
C PHE A 115 -16.50 -9.32 -11.79
N GLY A 116 -17.62 -8.64 -12.04
CA GLY A 116 -18.70 -8.49 -11.05
C GLY A 116 -19.33 -9.83 -10.69
N ASP A 117 -19.68 -10.64 -11.69
CA ASP A 117 -20.27 -11.96 -11.48
C ASP A 117 -19.33 -12.90 -10.69
N LEU A 118 -18.01 -12.83 -10.94
CA LEU A 118 -17.01 -13.60 -10.20
C LEU A 118 -16.87 -13.11 -8.76
N ALA A 119 -16.91 -11.79 -8.55
CA ALA A 119 -16.82 -11.20 -7.21
C ALA A 119 -17.98 -11.61 -6.29
N LEU A 120 -19.17 -11.87 -6.86
CA LEU A 120 -20.38 -12.28 -6.12
C LEU A 120 -20.51 -13.80 -5.95
N LYS A 121 -19.56 -14.63 -6.43
CA LYS A 121 -19.65 -16.08 -6.27
C LYS A 121 -19.48 -16.47 -4.80
N PRO A 122 -20.39 -17.30 -4.23
CA PRO A 122 -20.37 -17.65 -2.81
C PRO A 122 -19.21 -18.56 -2.41
N ARG A 123 -18.53 -19.18 -3.38
CA ARG A 123 -17.39 -20.10 -3.17
C ARG A 123 -16.60 -20.29 -4.45
N GLY A 124 -15.34 -20.67 -4.30
CA GLY A 124 -14.43 -20.94 -5.41
C GLY A 124 -13.09 -20.23 -5.21
N LEU A 125 -12.27 -20.27 -6.21
CA LEU A 125 -10.99 -19.59 -6.28
C LEU A 125 -10.94 -18.77 -7.57
N VAL A 126 -10.60 -17.50 -7.47
CA VAL A 126 -10.35 -16.60 -8.60
C VAL A 126 -8.88 -16.19 -8.58
N LEU A 127 -8.16 -16.43 -9.65
CA LEU A 127 -6.75 -16.03 -9.79
C LEU A 127 -6.65 -14.84 -10.75
N VAL A 128 -6.04 -13.76 -10.29
CA VAL A 128 -5.72 -12.57 -11.10
C VAL A 128 -4.21 -12.56 -11.34
N THR A 129 -3.80 -12.84 -12.58
CA THR A 129 -2.39 -12.98 -12.96
C THR A 129 -2.01 -11.98 -14.04
N GLY A 130 -0.71 -11.72 -14.19
CA GLY A 130 -0.16 -10.83 -15.20
C GLY A 130 1.15 -10.17 -14.75
N PRO A 131 1.85 -9.48 -15.64
CA PRO A 131 3.10 -8.79 -15.33
C PRO A 131 2.88 -7.62 -14.34
N THR A 132 3.97 -7.10 -13.78
CA THR A 132 3.93 -5.90 -12.95
C THR A 132 3.38 -4.72 -13.76
N GLY A 133 2.51 -3.91 -13.17
CA GLY A 133 1.89 -2.76 -13.84
C GLY A 133 0.69 -3.09 -14.75
N SER A 134 0.27 -4.36 -14.86
CA SER A 134 -0.89 -4.76 -15.67
C SER A 134 -2.26 -4.44 -15.04
N GLY A 135 -2.29 -3.84 -13.86
CA GLY A 135 -3.53 -3.46 -13.18
C GLY A 135 -4.16 -4.55 -12.30
N LYS A 136 -3.41 -5.59 -11.91
CA LYS A 136 -3.93 -6.67 -11.03
C LYS A 136 -4.54 -6.14 -9.75
N SER A 137 -3.78 -5.38 -8.98
CA SER A 137 -4.21 -4.82 -7.69
C SER A 137 -5.38 -3.85 -7.85
N THR A 138 -5.37 -3.03 -8.90
CA THR A 138 -6.46 -2.12 -9.24
C THR A 138 -7.75 -2.89 -9.55
N THR A 139 -7.65 -3.98 -10.32
CA THR A 139 -8.78 -4.84 -10.65
C THR A 139 -9.32 -5.55 -9.42
N LEU A 140 -8.43 -6.13 -8.59
CA LEU A 140 -8.84 -6.77 -7.33
C LEU A 140 -9.52 -5.77 -6.38
N ALA A 141 -8.97 -4.57 -6.22
CA ALA A 141 -9.58 -3.52 -5.41
C ALA A 141 -10.97 -3.15 -5.92
N ALA A 142 -11.15 -3.02 -7.23
CA ALA A 142 -12.46 -2.75 -7.84
C ALA A 142 -13.46 -3.88 -7.61
N MET A 143 -13.03 -5.15 -7.71
CA MET A 143 -13.88 -6.33 -7.43
C MET A 143 -14.28 -6.39 -5.94
N VAL A 144 -13.33 -6.14 -5.03
CA VAL A 144 -13.59 -6.06 -3.58
C VAL A 144 -14.57 -4.94 -3.27
N ASN A 145 -14.38 -3.75 -3.86
CA ASN A 145 -15.31 -2.63 -3.68
C ASN A 145 -16.70 -2.96 -4.23
N TYR A 146 -16.81 -3.62 -5.38
CA TYR A 146 -18.07 -4.05 -5.97
C TYR A 146 -18.84 -5.01 -5.04
N LEU A 147 -18.15 -6.02 -4.47
CA LEU A 147 -18.73 -6.92 -3.48
C LEU A 147 -19.19 -6.16 -2.22
N ASN A 148 -18.35 -5.27 -1.71
CA ASN A 148 -18.61 -4.44 -0.53
C ASN A 148 -19.84 -3.52 -0.67
N GLU A 149 -20.16 -3.10 -1.90
CA GLU A 149 -21.35 -2.31 -2.22
C GLU A 149 -22.59 -3.15 -2.50
N SER A 150 -22.39 -4.41 -2.91
CA SER A 150 -23.45 -5.28 -3.39
C SER A 150 -24.09 -6.11 -2.28
N GLU A 151 -23.30 -6.74 -1.40
CA GLU A 151 -23.75 -7.75 -0.45
C GLU A 151 -23.30 -7.46 0.98
N TYR A 152 -24.02 -8.04 1.94
CA TYR A 152 -23.66 -8.02 3.36
C TYR A 152 -22.78 -9.23 3.67
N GLY A 153 -21.58 -8.99 4.17
CA GLY A 153 -20.64 -10.06 4.46
C GLY A 153 -19.40 -9.59 5.20
N HIS A 154 -18.41 -10.47 5.27
CA HIS A 154 -17.12 -10.18 5.84
C HIS A 154 -16.04 -10.44 4.78
N ILE A 155 -15.24 -9.41 4.49
CA ILE A 155 -14.12 -9.48 3.57
C ILE A 155 -12.83 -9.38 4.40
N LEU A 156 -11.96 -10.36 4.24
CA LEU A 156 -10.62 -10.31 4.81
C LEU A 156 -9.59 -10.26 3.68
N THR A 157 -8.72 -9.26 3.71
CA THR A 157 -7.55 -9.22 2.84
C THR A 157 -6.26 -9.50 3.61
N VAL A 158 -5.29 -10.08 2.93
CA VAL A 158 -3.91 -10.25 3.42
C VAL A 158 -3.00 -9.76 2.32
N GLU A 159 -2.22 -8.72 2.59
CA GLU A 159 -1.49 -7.97 1.58
C GLU A 159 -0.04 -7.71 2.02
N ASP A 160 0.86 -7.49 1.04
CA ASP A 160 2.27 -7.21 1.29
C ASP A 160 2.83 -6.21 0.26
N PRO A 161 2.68 -4.89 0.54
CA PRO A 161 1.82 -4.24 1.54
C PRO A 161 0.39 -3.99 1.06
N ILE A 162 -0.45 -3.32 1.90
CA ILE A 162 -1.76 -2.82 1.50
C ILE A 162 -1.58 -1.73 0.42
N GLU A 163 -2.15 -1.97 -0.78
CA GLU A 163 -2.09 -1.02 -1.90
C GLU A 163 -3.33 -0.11 -1.98
N PHE A 164 -4.48 -0.55 -1.49
CA PHE A 164 -5.72 0.23 -1.46
C PHE A 164 -6.40 0.06 -0.11
N VAL A 165 -6.81 1.17 0.50
CA VAL A 165 -7.58 1.14 1.75
C VAL A 165 -9.07 1.11 1.42
N HIS A 166 -9.75 0.09 1.92
CA HIS A 166 -11.20 -0.09 1.73
C HIS A 166 -11.96 0.38 2.96
N GLU A 167 -12.95 1.24 2.77
CA GLU A 167 -13.94 1.55 3.79
C GLU A 167 -15.00 0.44 3.84
N SER A 168 -15.39 0.01 5.06
CA SER A 168 -16.51 -0.91 5.22
C SER A 168 -17.83 -0.21 4.85
N LYS A 169 -18.58 -0.79 3.91
CA LYS A 169 -19.89 -0.31 3.47
C LYS A 169 -20.97 -1.30 3.91
N LYS A 170 -21.40 -2.21 3.02
CA LYS A 170 -22.26 -3.33 3.38
C LYS A 170 -21.49 -4.48 4.01
N CYS A 171 -20.26 -4.72 3.55
CA CYS A 171 -19.36 -5.70 4.17
C CYS A 171 -18.56 -5.08 5.32
N LEU A 172 -18.28 -5.88 6.33
CA LEU A 172 -17.16 -5.63 7.22
C LEU A 172 -15.86 -5.99 6.51
N ILE A 173 -14.94 -5.04 6.35
CA ILE A 173 -13.65 -5.30 5.72
C ILE A 173 -12.55 -5.25 6.76
N ASN A 174 -11.76 -6.32 6.86
CA ASN A 174 -10.54 -6.38 7.64
C ASN A 174 -9.36 -6.58 6.70
N GLN A 175 -8.48 -5.59 6.62
CA GLN A 175 -7.25 -5.64 5.84
C GLN A 175 -6.07 -5.91 6.76
N ARG A 176 -5.23 -6.88 6.41
CA ARG A 176 -4.05 -7.26 7.19
C ARG A 176 -2.80 -7.16 6.32
N GLU A 177 -1.83 -6.40 6.78
CA GLU A 177 -0.53 -6.25 6.14
C GLU A 177 0.48 -7.23 6.76
N VAL A 178 1.22 -7.94 5.93
CA VAL A 178 2.30 -8.83 6.38
C VAL A 178 3.42 -7.99 6.98
N GLY A 179 3.98 -8.43 8.09
CA GLY A 179 4.96 -7.70 8.89
C GLY A 179 4.29 -6.93 10.04
N PRO A 180 3.65 -5.79 9.80
CA PRO A 180 3.05 -4.99 10.89
C PRO A 180 1.84 -5.63 11.58
N MET A 181 1.01 -6.38 10.85
CA MET A 181 -0.29 -6.87 11.35
C MET A 181 -0.39 -8.40 11.41
N THR A 182 0.49 -9.11 10.71
CA THR A 182 0.57 -10.57 10.72
C THR A 182 1.99 -11.01 10.36
N LEU A 183 2.44 -12.12 10.91
CA LEU A 183 3.81 -12.62 10.69
C LEU A 183 4.03 -13.18 9.28
N SER A 184 2.97 -13.69 8.64
CA SER A 184 3.05 -14.27 7.29
C SER A 184 1.65 -14.44 6.69
N PHE A 185 1.58 -14.64 5.38
CA PHE A 185 0.34 -15.06 4.70
C PHE A 185 -0.26 -16.33 5.31
N ALA A 186 0.58 -17.33 5.58
CA ALA A 186 0.14 -18.59 6.18
C ALA A 186 -0.48 -18.40 7.57
N ALA A 187 0.13 -17.56 8.42
CA ALA A 187 -0.40 -17.25 9.74
C ALA A 187 -1.74 -16.53 9.66
N ALA A 188 -1.87 -15.55 8.76
CA ALA A 188 -3.11 -14.82 8.54
C ALA A 188 -4.23 -15.73 8.03
N LEU A 189 -3.97 -16.57 7.04
CA LEU A 189 -4.94 -17.51 6.46
C LEU A 189 -5.39 -18.56 7.46
N LYS A 190 -4.48 -19.10 8.28
CA LYS A 190 -4.82 -20.09 9.30
C LYS A 190 -5.87 -19.55 10.29
N LEU A 191 -5.69 -18.33 10.79
CA LEU A 191 -6.64 -17.68 11.69
C LEU A 191 -7.97 -17.39 11.00
N SER A 192 -7.95 -16.98 9.75
CA SER A 192 -9.14 -16.67 8.96
C SER A 192 -10.00 -17.91 8.69
N LEU A 193 -9.35 -19.01 8.31
CA LEU A 193 -10.03 -20.27 8.01
C LEU A 193 -10.67 -20.91 9.23
N ILE A 194 -10.11 -20.73 10.44
CA ILE A 194 -10.69 -21.23 11.69
C ILE A 194 -12.05 -20.56 11.97
N HIS A 195 -12.19 -19.27 11.65
CA HIS A 195 -13.43 -18.53 11.90
C HIS A 195 -14.45 -18.64 10.75
N ILE A 196 -14.02 -18.92 9.52
CA ILE A 196 -14.90 -18.99 8.35
C ILE A 196 -15.35 -20.44 8.06
N SER A 197 -14.55 -21.45 8.43
CA SER A 197 -14.77 -22.84 8.04
C SER A 197 -15.27 -23.77 9.15
N GLU A 198 -15.47 -23.31 10.38
CA GLU A 198 -16.14 -24.15 11.37
C GLU A 198 -17.63 -24.25 11.00
N PRO A 199 -18.10 -25.43 10.55
CA PRO A 199 -19.52 -25.65 10.43
C PRO A 199 -20.12 -25.47 11.82
N THR A 200 -21.09 -24.59 11.94
CA THR A 200 -21.89 -24.44 13.16
C THR A 200 -22.39 -25.84 13.53
N ARG A 201 -21.73 -26.49 14.50
CA ARG A 201 -22.25 -27.73 15.07
C ARG A 201 -23.60 -27.39 15.64
N ARG A 202 -24.67 -27.72 14.90
CA ARG A 202 -26.00 -27.83 15.50
C ARG A 202 -25.88 -28.85 16.59
N ARG A 203 -25.87 -28.41 17.86
CA ARG A 203 -26.15 -29.27 18.99
C ARG A 203 -27.62 -29.68 18.83
N GLY A 204 -27.84 -30.87 18.35
CA GLY A 204 -29.09 -31.58 18.49
C GLY A 204 -29.30 -32.03 19.93
#